data_3d09a99f4664d3416665d32eae8b7cd4
#
_entry.id   3d09a99f4664d3416665d32eae8b7cd4
#
_cell.length_a   1.000
_cell.length_b   1.000
_cell.length_c   1.000
_cell.angle_alpha   90.00
_cell.angle_beta   90.00
_cell.angle_gamma   90.00
#
_symmetry.space_group_name_H-M   'P 1'
#
loop_
_entity.id
_entity.type
_entity.pdbx_description
1 polymer ?
#
loop_
_entity_poly.entity_id
_entity_poly.type
_entity_poly.pdbx_seq_one_letter_code
_entity_poly.pdbx_strand_id
1 'polypeptide(L)'
;MTWSSNQQAQLAAEKSRIEKYFPNGEILWNNSNSNYYAWVQIKMTSNNNKSYTLRMYIPSDFPNSCPDMVMVSPSNLRQRNGTALPHESSVFHTIGKRDGYIKICHTRPGLWTAQTWLYEIFLKGRLWIEAYEGHLTTGNDMDVYLKHQTKSYESDDARYIIL
;
A
#
# COMPACT_ATOMS: atom_id res chain seq x y z
N MET A 1 5.28 -19.06 16.02
CA MET A 1 5.65 -17.93 16.90
C MET A 1 4.44 -17.04 17.08
N THR A 2 4.21 -16.55 18.29
CA THR A 2 3.07 -15.70 18.62
C THR A 2 3.51 -14.25 18.77
N TRP A 3 2.60 -13.32 18.53
CA TRP A 3 2.83 -11.92 18.81
C TRP A 3 3.01 -11.67 20.30
N SER A 4 3.89 -10.75 20.69
CA SER A 4 3.95 -10.26 22.07
C SER A 4 2.64 -9.57 22.46
N SER A 5 2.39 -9.40 23.76
CA SER A 5 1.17 -8.73 24.26
C SER A 5 1.02 -7.31 23.70
N ASN A 6 2.13 -6.56 23.59
CA ASN A 6 2.12 -5.22 23.02
C ASN A 6 1.78 -5.23 21.52
N GLN A 7 2.34 -6.17 20.77
CA GLN A 7 2.02 -6.34 19.34
C GLN A 7 0.56 -6.73 19.14
N GLN A 8 0.02 -7.62 19.97
CA GLN A 8 -1.40 -8.00 19.92
C GLN A 8 -2.32 -6.81 20.17
N ALA A 9 -2.03 -5.99 21.16
CA ALA A 9 -2.80 -4.79 21.47
C ALA A 9 -2.73 -3.78 20.29
N GLN A 10 -1.56 -3.60 19.70
CA GLN A 10 -1.38 -2.73 18.55
C GLN A 10 -2.13 -3.26 17.32
N LEU A 11 -2.02 -4.54 17.00
CA LEU A 11 -2.75 -5.14 15.87
C LEU A 11 -4.27 -5.06 16.06
N ALA A 12 -4.77 -5.17 17.28
CA ALA A 12 -6.20 -4.96 17.56
C ALA A 12 -6.63 -3.51 17.27
N ALA A 13 -5.80 -2.53 17.65
CA ALA A 13 -6.04 -1.12 17.32
C ALA A 13 -5.95 -0.85 15.81
N GLU A 14 -4.99 -1.46 15.11
CA GLU A 14 -4.86 -1.39 13.66
C GLU A 14 -6.11 -1.95 12.97
N LYS A 15 -6.60 -3.11 13.40
CA LYS A 15 -7.81 -3.73 12.86
C LYS A 15 -9.01 -2.78 12.99
N SER A 16 -9.23 -2.22 14.17
CA SER A 16 -10.31 -1.27 14.42
C SER A 16 -10.21 -0.03 13.51
N ARG A 17 -9.01 0.50 13.31
CA ARG A 17 -8.79 1.66 12.42
C ARG A 17 -9.01 1.32 10.96
N ILE A 18 -8.53 0.19 10.48
CA ILE A 18 -8.75 -0.26 9.10
C ILE A 18 -10.25 -0.41 8.83
N GLU A 19 -10.99 -1.06 9.72
CA GLU A 19 -12.44 -1.23 9.61
C GLU A 19 -13.18 0.12 9.58
N LYS A 20 -12.72 1.10 10.36
CA LYS A 20 -13.28 2.45 10.40
C LYS A 20 -13.05 3.23 9.09
N TYR A 21 -11.82 3.18 8.56
CA TYR A 21 -11.43 3.96 7.38
C TYR A 21 -11.81 3.30 6.05
N PHE A 22 -12.05 1.99 6.05
CA PHE A 22 -12.50 1.22 4.87
C PHE A 22 -13.80 0.46 5.14
N PRO A 23 -14.89 1.16 5.49
CA PRO A 23 -16.15 0.52 5.89
C PRO A 23 -16.81 -0.28 4.75
N ASN A 24 -16.52 0.07 3.49
CA ASN A 24 -17.02 -0.61 2.30
C ASN A 24 -15.97 -1.56 1.69
N GLY A 25 -14.79 -1.70 2.30
CA GLY A 25 -13.76 -2.63 1.86
C GLY A 25 -14.04 -4.04 2.37
N GLU A 26 -13.80 -5.04 1.52
CA GLU A 26 -13.75 -6.43 1.96
C GLU A 26 -12.37 -6.66 2.60
N ILE A 27 -12.33 -6.83 3.92
CA ILE A 27 -11.10 -6.94 4.71
C ILE A 27 -10.90 -8.40 5.11
N LEU A 28 -9.72 -8.94 4.80
CA LEU A 28 -9.33 -10.30 5.16
C LEU A 28 -7.99 -10.30 5.88
N TRP A 29 -7.93 -10.95 7.03
CA TRP A 29 -6.71 -11.18 7.79
C TRP A 29 -6.27 -12.63 7.70
N ASN A 30 -4.95 -12.85 7.54
CA ASN A 30 -4.32 -14.16 7.59
C ASN A 30 -3.30 -14.20 8.73
N ASN A 31 -3.29 -15.30 9.48
CA ASN A 31 -2.38 -15.52 10.61
C ASN A 31 -2.34 -14.36 11.62
N SER A 32 -3.48 -13.71 11.87
CA SER A 32 -3.56 -12.55 12.78
C SER A 32 -3.09 -12.88 14.22
N ASN A 33 -3.09 -14.15 14.61
CA ASN A 33 -2.63 -14.64 15.92
C ASN A 33 -1.16 -15.10 15.92
N SER A 34 -0.47 -15.00 14.79
CA SER A 34 0.91 -15.44 14.62
C SER A 34 1.72 -14.39 13.89
N ASN A 35 2.97 -14.21 14.32
CA ASN A 35 3.91 -13.33 13.63
C ASN A 35 4.63 -14.00 12.46
N TYR A 36 4.19 -15.20 12.08
CA TYR A 36 4.71 -15.93 10.93
C TYR A 36 3.79 -15.72 9.73
N TYR A 37 4.29 -15.08 8.69
CA TYR A 37 3.59 -14.86 7.42
C TYR A 37 2.19 -14.22 7.58
N ALA A 38 2.08 -13.29 8.50
CA ALA A 38 0.86 -12.54 8.73
C ALA A 38 0.65 -11.48 7.66
N TRP A 39 -0.60 -11.33 7.21
CA TRP A 39 -0.97 -10.25 6.29
C TRP A 39 -2.42 -9.83 6.47
N VAL A 40 -2.71 -8.63 6.03
CA VAL A 40 -4.06 -8.11 5.86
C VAL A 40 -4.25 -7.68 4.42
N GLN A 41 -5.41 -7.97 3.84
CA GLN A 41 -5.75 -7.48 2.51
C GLN A 41 -7.11 -6.80 2.49
N ILE A 42 -7.24 -5.84 1.58
CA ILE A 42 -8.48 -5.09 1.38
C ILE A 42 -8.81 -5.11 -0.11
N LYS A 43 -10.02 -5.53 -0.44
CA LYS A 43 -10.59 -5.30 -1.76
C LYS A 43 -11.32 -3.96 -1.72
N MET A 44 -10.98 -3.08 -2.62
CA MET A 44 -11.53 -1.73 -2.71
C MET A 44 -11.90 -1.37 -4.14
N THR A 45 -12.77 -0.38 -4.29
CA THR A 45 -13.25 0.09 -5.58
C THR A 45 -12.67 1.46 -5.87
N SER A 46 -12.11 1.65 -7.07
CA SER A 46 -11.62 2.94 -7.54
C SER A 46 -12.75 3.93 -7.85
N ASN A 47 -12.41 5.19 -8.10
CA ASN A 47 -13.38 6.21 -8.53
C ASN A 47 -14.06 5.84 -9.86
N ASN A 48 -13.42 5.01 -10.69
CA ASN A 48 -13.98 4.50 -11.94
C ASN A 48 -14.73 3.16 -11.79
N ASN A 49 -15.11 2.79 -10.57
CA ASN A 49 -15.82 1.55 -10.25
C ASN A 49 -15.08 0.25 -10.61
N LYS A 50 -13.74 0.29 -10.65
CA LYS A 50 -12.92 -0.90 -10.84
C LYS A 50 -12.47 -1.47 -9.50
N SER A 51 -12.45 -2.80 -9.39
CA SER A 51 -12.02 -3.48 -8.18
C SER A 51 -10.53 -3.75 -8.16
N TYR A 52 -9.91 -3.49 -7.00
CA TYR A 52 -8.50 -3.75 -6.72
C TYR A 52 -8.37 -4.44 -5.36
N THR A 53 -7.41 -5.33 -5.23
CA THR A 53 -7.08 -5.96 -3.95
C THR A 53 -5.63 -5.68 -3.59
N LEU A 54 -5.43 -4.95 -2.52
CA LEU A 54 -4.12 -4.69 -1.92
C LEU A 54 -3.91 -5.61 -0.73
N ARG A 55 -2.71 -6.17 -0.60
CA ARG A 55 -2.28 -6.96 0.56
C ARG A 55 -1.06 -6.33 1.19
N MET A 56 -1.07 -6.27 2.50
CA MET A 56 0.04 -5.79 3.30
C MET A 56 0.56 -6.93 4.18
N TYR A 57 1.84 -7.25 4.03
CA TYR A 57 2.52 -8.25 4.85
C TYR A 57 3.02 -7.61 6.14
N ILE A 58 2.63 -8.18 7.26
CA ILE A 58 2.99 -7.65 8.58
C ILE A 58 4.32 -8.25 9.01
N PRO A 59 5.38 -7.45 9.19
CA PRO A 59 6.67 -7.97 9.66
C PRO A 59 6.57 -8.59 11.04
N SER A 60 7.38 -9.62 11.31
CA SER A 60 7.38 -10.30 12.62
C SER A 60 7.80 -9.40 13.79
N ASP A 61 8.53 -8.34 13.50
CA ASP A 61 8.96 -7.31 14.46
C ASP A 61 8.06 -6.05 14.42
N PHE A 62 6.88 -6.17 13.78
CA PHE A 62 5.93 -5.06 13.71
C PHE A 62 5.73 -4.41 15.10
N PRO A 63 5.77 -3.08 15.19
CA PRO A 63 5.74 -2.07 14.14
C PRO A 63 7.12 -1.53 13.68
N ASN A 64 8.22 -2.19 14.03
CA ASN A 64 9.56 -1.64 13.82
C ASN A 64 10.00 -1.63 12.35
N SER A 65 9.70 -2.70 11.61
CA SER A 65 9.99 -2.78 10.18
C SER A 65 8.82 -2.34 9.32
N CYS A 66 9.13 -1.72 8.18
CA CYS A 66 8.15 -1.28 7.20
C CYS A 66 7.46 -2.48 6.54
N PRO A 67 6.12 -2.54 6.53
CA PRO A 67 5.38 -3.58 5.83
C PRO A 67 5.55 -3.49 4.30
N ASP A 68 5.57 -4.64 3.63
CA ASP A 68 5.42 -4.67 2.17
C ASP A 68 3.95 -4.63 1.78
N MET A 69 3.60 -3.79 0.81
CA MET A 69 2.27 -3.78 0.20
C MET A 69 2.36 -4.22 -1.25
N VAL A 70 1.46 -5.13 -1.66
CA VAL A 70 1.41 -5.67 -3.03
C VAL A 70 0.02 -5.53 -3.64
N MET A 71 -0.02 -5.46 -4.98
CA MET A 71 -1.25 -5.57 -5.75
C MET A 71 -1.55 -7.04 -6.04
N VAL A 72 -2.55 -7.60 -5.37
CA VAL A 72 -2.98 -9.01 -5.56
C VAL A 72 -3.89 -9.14 -6.78
N SER A 73 -4.81 -8.21 -6.95
CA SER A 73 -5.74 -8.21 -8.08
C SER A 73 -6.02 -6.78 -8.56
N PRO A 74 -5.88 -6.52 -9.86
CA PRO A 74 -5.41 -7.44 -10.90
C PRO A 74 -3.92 -7.77 -10.75
N SER A 75 -3.53 -9.02 -11.02
CA SER A 75 -2.13 -9.47 -10.88
C SER A 75 -1.26 -9.18 -12.11
N ASN A 76 -1.89 -8.94 -13.26
CA ASN A 76 -1.24 -8.70 -14.55
C ASN A 76 -1.36 -7.23 -14.98
N LEU A 77 -0.89 -6.33 -14.15
CA LEU A 77 -0.92 -4.89 -14.43
C LEU A 77 -0.23 -4.56 -15.76
N ARG A 78 -0.85 -3.68 -16.54
CA ARG A 78 -0.36 -3.22 -17.83
C ARG A 78 -0.21 -1.71 -17.86
N GLN A 79 0.72 -1.23 -18.67
CA GLN A 79 0.79 0.17 -19.06
C GLN A 79 -0.34 0.48 -20.07
N ARG A 80 -0.59 1.75 -20.33
CA ARG A 80 -1.57 2.17 -21.34
C ARG A 80 -1.29 1.59 -22.73
N ASN A 81 -0.01 1.44 -23.10
CA ASN A 81 0.39 0.85 -24.38
C ASN A 81 0.22 -0.67 -24.47
N GLY A 82 -0.30 -1.31 -23.42
CA GLY A 82 -0.55 -2.76 -23.33
C GLY A 82 0.64 -3.60 -22.89
N THR A 83 1.84 -3.02 -22.70
CA THR A 83 3.00 -3.76 -22.17
C THR A 83 2.86 -3.97 -20.66
N ALA A 84 3.59 -4.97 -20.12
CA ALA A 84 3.58 -5.23 -18.69
C ALA A 84 4.05 -3.99 -17.90
N LEU A 85 3.39 -3.72 -16.75
CA LEU A 85 3.85 -2.68 -15.84
C LEU A 85 5.21 -3.09 -15.26
N PRO A 86 6.23 -2.20 -15.31
CA PRO A 86 7.52 -2.49 -14.69
C PRO A 86 7.36 -2.71 -13.18
N HIS A 87 7.97 -3.77 -12.65
CA HIS A 87 7.90 -4.08 -11.22
C HIS A 87 8.98 -3.37 -10.38
N GLU A 88 9.96 -2.72 -11.02
CA GLU A 88 10.95 -1.85 -10.39
C GLU A 88 11.04 -0.57 -11.20
N SER A 89 10.31 0.46 -10.78
CA SER A 89 10.22 1.72 -11.51
C SER A 89 9.89 2.87 -10.59
N SER A 90 10.73 3.89 -10.61
CA SER A 90 10.45 5.15 -9.91
C SER A 90 9.21 5.84 -10.50
N VAL A 91 9.06 5.80 -11.82
CA VAL A 91 7.92 6.42 -12.54
C VAL A 91 6.58 5.80 -12.16
N PHE A 92 6.54 4.48 -11.98
CA PHE A 92 5.33 3.74 -11.60
C PHE A 92 5.23 3.49 -10.09
N HIS A 93 6.18 3.98 -9.29
CA HIS A 93 6.22 3.77 -7.84
C HIS A 93 6.09 2.30 -7.45
N THR A 94 6.86 1.45 -8.12
CA THR A 94 6.98 0.01 -7.87
C THR A 94 8.38 -0.36 -7.41
N ILE A 95 8.49 -1.33 -6.49
CA ILE A 95 9.75 -1.67 -5.80
C ILE A 95 10.02 -3.17 -5.75
N GLY A 96 9.75 -3.86 -6.82
CA GLY A 96 10.00 -5.30 -6.95
C GLY A 96 8.73 -6.14 -6.84
N LYS A 97 8.91 -7.40 -6.44
CA LYS A 97 7.83 -8.37 -6.27
C LYS A 97 7.91 -9.08 -4.93
N ARG A 98 6.77 -9.51 -4.43
CA ARG A 98 6.65 -10.46 -3.33
C ARG A 98 5.53 -11.45 -3.65
N ASP A 99 5.80 -12.75 -3.51
CA ASP A 99 4.86 -13.84 -3.87
C ASP A 99 4.32 -13.74 -5.30
N GLY A 100 5.12 -13.22 -6.23
CA GLY A 100 4.73 -13.00 -7.62
C GLY A 100 3.93 -11.71 -7.88
N TYR A 101 3.51 -11.00 -6.85
CA TYR A 101 2.78 -9.73 -6.96
C TYR A 101 3.70 -8.52 -6.94
N ILE A 102 3.35 -7.47 -7.68
CA ILE A 102 4.10 -6.22 -7.70
C ILE A 102 3.99 -5.51 -6.35
N LYS A 103 5.14 -5.14 -5.77
CA LYS A 103 5.21 -4.31 -4.58
C LYS A 103 5.03 -2.84 -4.94
N ILE A 104 4.14 -2.18 -4.21
CA ILE A 104 3.86 -0.76 -4.34
C ILE A 104 4.73 0.00 -3.34
N CYS A 105 5.41 1.05 -3.82
CA CYS A 105 6.12 1.97 -2.96
C CYS A 105 5.13 2.87 -2.20
N HIS A 106 5.05 2.71 -0.90
CA HIS A 106 4.20 3.53 -0.03
C HIS A 106 5.00 4.36 0.97
N THR A 107 6.22 3.94 1.25
CA THR A 107 7.13 4.63 2.17
C THR A 107 8.55 4.45 1.67
N ARG A 108 9.30 5.55 1.60
CA ARG A 108 10.71 5.50 1.22
C ARG A 108 11.51 4.76 2.28
N PRO A 109 12.44 3.86 1.91
CA PRO A 109 13.34 3.23 2.88
C PRO A 109 14.04 4.28 3.76
N GLY A 110 14.09 4.04 5.07
CA GLY A 110 14.67 4.95 6.06
C GLY A 110 13.73 6.06 6.55
N LEU A 111 12.52 6.17 6.02
CA LEU A 111 11.50 7.11 6.51
C LEU A 111 10.35 6.40 7.26
N TRP A 112 10.40 5.09 7.36
CA TRP A 112 9.46 4.33 8.18
C TRP A 112 9.60 4.67 9.66
N THR A 113 8.48 4.84 10.33
CA THR A 113 8.42 4.99 11.78
C THR A 113 7.37 4.06 12.37
N ALA A 114 7.63 3.57 13.59
CA ALA A 114 6.70 2.70 14.31
C ALA A 114 5.37 3.38 14.70
N GLN A 115 5.24 4.69 14.51
CA GLN A 115 4.02 5.46 14.74
C GLN A 115 3.10 5.49 13.53
N THR A 116 3.54 5.01 12.36
CA THR A 116 2.73 4.96 11.15
C THR A 116 1.65 3.88 11.28
N TRP A 117 0.40 4.24 11.02
CA TRP A 117 -0.72 3.30 11.06
C TRP A 117 -0.89 2.57 9.73
N LEU A 118 -1.32 1.31 9.78
CA LEU A 118 -1.52 0.50 8.58
C LEU A 118 -2.61 1.07 7.66
N TYR A 119 -3.65 1.69 8.21
CA TYR A 119 -4.69 2.33 7.38
C TYR A 119 -4.12 3.46 6.53
N GLU A 120 -3.12 4.20 7.02
CA GLU A 120 -2.46 5.28 6.26
C GLU A 120 -1.72 4.71 5.04
N ILE A 121 -1.09 3.54 5.20
CA ILE A 121 -0.43 2.84 4.11
C ILE A 121 -1.46 2.39 3.06
N PHE A 122 -2.60 1.87 3.49
CA PHE A 122 -3.69 1.51 2.57
C PHE A 122 -4.28 2.73 1.86
N LEU A 123 -4.36 3.89 2.51
CA LEU A 123 -4.75 5.14 1.84
C LEU A 123 -3.75 5.51 0.74
N LYS A 124 -2.45 5.39 1.00
CA LYS A 124 -1.42 5.58 -0.05
C LYS A 124 -1.60 4.60 -1.19
N GLY A 125 -1.89 3.34 -0.90
CA GLY A 125 -2.23 2.33 -1.91
C GLY A 125 -3.46 2.70 -2.74
N ARG A 126 -4.48 3.26 -2.10
CA ARG A 126 -5.67 3.78 -2.78
C ARG A 126 -5.32 4.91 -3.76
N LEU A 127 -4.44 5.80 -3.35
CA LEU A 127 -3.94 6.89 -4.20
C LEU A 127 -3.11 6.36 -5.36
N TRP A 128 -2.29 5.33 -5.13
CA TRP A 128 -1.55 4.65 -6.20
C TRP A 128 -2.50 4.08 -7.26
N ILE A 129 -3.60 3.47 -6.84
CA ILE A 129 -4.64 2.95 -7.76
C ILE A 129 -5.22 4.06 -8.63
N GLU A 130 -5.56 5.21 -8.05
CA GLU A 130 -6.10 6.35 -8.80
C GLU A 130 -5.08 6.93 -9.79
N ALA A 131 -3.81 7.01 -9.38
CA ALA A 131 -2.73 7.45 -10.25
C ALA A 131 -2.49 6.45 -11.41
N TYR A 132 -2.57 5.15 -11.13
CA TYR A 132 -2.48 4.10 -12.13
C TYR A 132 -3.62 4.21 -13.16
N GLU A 133 -4.85 4.42 -12.73
CA GLU A 133 -5.97 4.64 -13.64
C GLU A 133 -5.84 5.96 -14.41
N GLY A 134 -5.27 6.99 -13.79
CA GLY A 134 -4.89 8.22 -14.48
C GLY A 134 -3.90 7.97 -15.61
N HIS A 135 -2.86 7.16 -15.36
CA HIS A 135 -1.92 6.72 -16.40
C HIS A 135 -2.63 5.97 -17.55
N LEU A 136 -3.51 5.04 -17.22
CA LEU A 136 -4.27 4.28 -18.24
C LEU A 136 -5.14 5.19 -19.11
N THR A 137 -5.69 6.24 -18.53
CA THR A 137 -6.57 7.18 -19.23
C THR A 137 -5.79 8.18 -20.08
N THR A 138 -4.73 8.76 -19.55
CA THR A 138 -4.02 9.89 -20.16
C THR A 138 -2.72 9.50 -20.86
N GLY A 139 -2.08 8.40 -20.43
CA GLY A 139 -0.73 8.02 -20.83
C GLY A 139 0.38 8.78 -20.10
N ASN A 140 0.04 9.70 -19.20
CA ASN A 140 1.03 10.40 -18.38
C ASN A 140 1.71 9.43 -17.41
N ASP A 141 2.96 9.71 -17.08
CA ASP A 141 3.67 9.03 -16.02
C ASP A 141 2.96 9.21 -14.67
N MET A 142 3.04 8.22 -13.79
CA MET A 142 2.39 8.30 -12.49
C MET A 142 3.00 9.40 -11.60
N ASP A 143 4.24 9.81 -11.84
CA ASP A 143 4.88 10.95 -11.16
C ASP A 143 4.13 12.28 -11.37
N VAL A 144 3.27 12.38 -12.37
CA VAL A 144 2.37 13.54 -12.56
C VAL A 144 1.35 13.62 -11.43
N TYR A 145 0.94 12.49 -10.88
CA TYR A 145 -0.10 12.37 -9.85
C TYR A 145 0.49 12.11 -8.46
N LEU A 146 1.66 11.47 -8.39
CA LEU A 146 2.31 11.03 -7.15
C LEU A 146 3.71 11.62 -7.07
N LYS A 147 4.14 12.01 -5.87
CA LYS A 147 5.53 12.44 -5.62
C LYS A 147 6.22 11.49 -4.65
N HIS A 148 7.53 11.34 -4.82
CA HIS A 148 8.36 10.61 -3.89
C HIS A 148 8.47 11.38 -2.56
N GLN A 149 8.46 10.65 -1.47
CA GLN A 149 8.65 11.17 -0.12
C GLN A 149 10.06 11.77 0.01
N THR A 150 10.16 12.98 0.57
CA THR A 150 11.43 13.66 0.88
C THR A 150 11.61 13.80 2.38
N LYS A 151 12.87 13.95 2.84
CA LYS A 151 13.17 14.13 4.27
C LYS A 151 12.73 15.49 4.82
N SER A 152 12.59 16.50 3.97
CA SER A 152 12.17 17.83 4.36
C SER A 152 10.69 17.99 4.03
N TYR A 153 9.87 18.07 5.07
CA TYR A 153 8.54 18.61 4.98
C TYR A 153 8.67 20.14 4.94
N GLU A 154 8.80 20.71 3.78
CA GLU A 154 8.35 22.09 3.60
C GLU A 154 6.92 22.02 3.08
N SER A 155 6.03 22.24 4.03
CA SER A 155 4.60 22.16 3.89
C SER A 155 4.05 23.41 3.27
N ASP A 156 3.91 23.54 1.99
CA ASP A 156 3.01 24.59 1.47
C ASP A 156 2.22 24.20 0.23
N ASP A 157 2.24 22.97 -0.20
CA ASP A 157 1.43 22.57 -1.34
C ASP A 157 0.57 21.33 -1.03
N ALA A 158 -0.62 21.59 -0.42
CA ALA A 158 -1.65 20.58 -0.17
C ALA A 158 -2.19 19.89 -1.45
N ARG A 159 -1.61 20.20 -2.62
CA ARG A 159 -1.98 19.66 -3.92
C ARG A 159 -1.23 18.37 -4.27
N TYR A 160 -0.24 17.95 -3.47
CA TYR A 160 0.58 16.80 -3.77
C TYR A 160 0.40 15.69 -2.73
N ILE A 161 0.17 14.50 -3.23
CA ILE A 161 0.09 13.28 -2.42
C ILE A 161 1.49 12.68 -2.38
N ILE A 162 2.00 12.44 -1.18
CA ILE A 162 3.34 11.90 -0.96
C ILE A 162 3.24 10.41 -0.67
N LEU A 163 3.91 9.60 -1.48
CA LEU A 163 4.13 8.17 -1.28
C LEU A 163 5.49 7.89 -0.64
#